data_04ed12f0075fbc1465d9ab8a886e8cb0
#
_entry.id   04ed12f0075fbc1465d9ab8a886e8cb0
#
_cell.length_a   1.000
_cell.length_b   1.000
_cell.length_c   1.000
_cell.angle_alpha   90.00
_cell.angle_beta   90.00
_cell.angle_gamma   90.00
#
_symmetry.space_group_name_H-M   'P 1'
#
loop_
_entity.id
_entity.type
_entity.pdbx_description
1 polymer ?
#
loop_
_entity_poly.entity_id
_entity_poly.type
_entity_poly.pdbx_seq_one_letter_code
_entity_poly.pdbx_strand_id
1 'polypeptide(L)'
;MKYILTLLILCIACTSHDKAAQRAPESAKTRVGSSAESSVQAEKRSDKAVSLSPDEQQTWRKRLPLPAKCPNYDPDPSDPDSFGARVLMLNEKQTVVDARCMLGSYQPSHLVFLWDGTAAKPLTFPVYQTKPPAKTPSRSDVGELWGLTEFDAAAKQLKVFSKFRQDGDCGWSAVYSFPDGVVKVDEFHLKSDCDGNDAMNPQHWPAVQVQ
;
A
#
# COMPACT_ATOMS: atom_id res chain seq x y z
N MET A 1 19.76 0.42 52.30
CA MET A 1 18.34 0.43 52.73
C MET A 1 17.54 -0.26 51.65
N LYS A 2 16.96 -1.43 51.98
CA LYS A 2 16.18 -2.30 51.10
C LYS A 2 14.72 -1.87 51.19
N TYR A 3 14.07 -1.62 50.04
CA TYR A 3 12.60 -1.54 49.96
C TYR A 3 12.11 -2.66 49.06
N ILE A 4 11.45 -3.60 49.70
CA ILE A 4 10.64 -4.66 49.10
C ILE A 4 9.29 -4.04 48.83
N LEU A 5 8.80 -4.06 47.58
CA LEU A 5 7.44 -3.67 47.26
C LEU A 5 6.70 -4.87 46.66
N THR A 6 5.69 -5.26 47.41
CA THR A 6 4.84 -6.44 47.23
C THR A 6 3.87 -6.27 46.09
N LEU A 7 3.82 -7.27 45.22
CA LEU A 7 2.93 -7.36 44.05
C LEU A 7 1.57 -7.90 44.50
N LEU A 8 0.50 -7.14 44.28
CA LEU A 8 -0.89 -7.58 44.47
C LEU A 8 -1.50 -7.90 43.10
N ILE A 9 -1.79 -9.19 42.91
CA ILE A 9 -2.49 -9.71 41.73
C ILE A 9 -3.98 -9.67 42.03
N LEU A 10 -4.75 -8.95 41.22
CA LEU A 10 -6.21 -9.02 41.23
C LEU A 10 -6.67 -9.72 39.93
N CYS A 11 -7.13 -10.94 40.11
CA CYS A 11 -7.88 -11.68 39.10
C CYS A 11 -9.36 -11.19 39.10
N ILE A 12 -9.85 -10.72 37.97
CA ILE A 12 -11.30 -10.52 37.77
C ILE A 12 -11.73 -11.44 36.62
N ALA A 13 -12.48 -12.45 36.99
CA ALA A 13 -13.20 -13.34 36.11
C ALA A 13 -14.44 -12.59 35.57
N CYS A 14 -14.68 -12.63 34.28
CA CYS A 14 -15.94 -12.24 33.67
C CYS A 14 -16.54 -13.38 32.88
N THR A 15 -17.70 -13.71 33.31
CA THR A 15 -18.64 -14.75 32.97
C THR A 15 -19.19 -14.65 31.54
N SER A 16 -19.38 -15.83 30.99
CA SER A 16 -20.14 -16.16 29.78
C SER A 16 -21.59 -15.68 29.82
N HIS A 17 -22.11 -15.21 28.69
CA HIS A 17 -23.56 -15.15 28.44
C HIS A 17 -23.86 -15.76 27.08
N ASP A 18 -24.38 -16.99 27.15
CA ASP A 18 -25.15 -17.65 26.11
C ASP A 18 -26.55 -17.02 26.00
N LYS A 19 -27.04 -16.83 24.79
CA LYS A 19 -28.46 -16.97 24.42
C LYS A 19 -28.58 -16.92 22.89
N ALA A 20 -28.83 -18.06 22.29
CA ALA A 20 -30.15 -18.61 21.97
C ALA A 20 -30.65 -18.23 20.55
N ALA A 21 -30.79 -19.28 19.79
CA ALA A 21 -31.36 -19.46 18.46
C ALA A 21 -32.76 -18.86 18.26
N GLN A 22 -33.05 -18.39 17.04
CA GLN A 22 -34.41 -18.41 16.46
C GLN A 22 -34.37 -18.54 14.94
N ARG A 23 -34.71 -19.72 14.46
CA ARG A 23 -35.66 -20.19 13.45
C ARG A 23 -36.00 -19.30 12.27
N ALA A 24 -35.78 -19.90 11.10
CA ALA A 24 -36.33 -19.55 9.80
C ALA A 24 -37.87 -19.80 9.73
N PRO A 25 -38.51 -19.28 8.71
CA PRO A 25 -39.36 -20.14 7.91
C PRO A 25 -39.08 -20.09 6.39
N GLU A 26 -39.30 -21.25 5.85
CA GLU A 26 -39.39 -21.71 4.48
C GLU A 26 -40.67 -21.23 3.79
N SER A 27 -40.62 -20.98 2.50
CA SER A 27 -41.62 -21.12 1.42
C SER A 27 -41.34 -20.09 0.31
N ALA A 28 -41.48 -20.31 -0.95
CA ALA A 28 -42.05 -21.31 -1.80
C ALA A 28 -41.53 -21.14 -3.24
N LYS A 29 -41.57 -22.21 -4.01
CA LYS A 29 -41.34 -22.33 -5.46
C LYS A 29 -42.23 -21.37 -6.28
N THR A 30 -41.66 -20.80 -7.35
CA THR A 30 -42.37 -20.73 -8.65
C THR A 30 -41.36 -20.80 -9.80
N ARG A 31 -41.52 -21.80 -10.66
CA ARG A 31 -40.94 -21.97 -11.99
C ARG A 31 -41.67 -21.05 -12.97
N VAL A 32 -40.98 -20.59 -14.00
CA VAL A 32 -41.31 -20.66 -15.44
C VAL A 32 -40.55 -19.55 -16.20
N GLY A 33 -39.90 -19.88 -17.28
CA GLY A 33 -39.65 -18.98 -18.41
C GLY A 33 -38.26 -19.03 -19.01
N SER A 34 -38.07 -19.99 -19.93
CA SER A 34 -36.98 -20.04 -20.93
C SER A 34 -37.00 -18.80 -21.80
N SER A 35 -35.85 -18.15 -21.97
CA SER A 35 -35.47 -17.49 -23.22
C SER A 35 -33.95 -17.37 -23.28
N ALA A 36 -33.40 -18.05 -24.27
CA ALA A 36 -32.01 -17.95 -24.64
C ALA A 36 -31.74 -16.59 -25.25
N GLU A 37 -31.00 -15.76 -24.56
CA GLU A 37 -30.33 -14.61 -25.13
C GLU A 37 -28.84 -14.77 -24.91
N SER A 38 -28.17 -15.05 -26.02
CA SER A 38 -26.71 -15.11 -26.14
C SER A 38 -26.18 -13.69 -25.90
N SER A 39 -25.96 -13.36 -24.61
CA SER A 39 -25.18 -12.20 -24.27
C SER A 39 -23.70 -12.57 -24.38
N VAL A 40 -23.06 -12.07 -25.42
CA VAL A 40 -21.59 -11.91 -25.47
C VAL A 40 -21.20 -11.18 -24.19
N GLN A 41 -20.78 -11.93 -23.18
CA GLN A 41 -20.12 -11.39 -22.01
C GLN A 41 -18.81 -10.78 -22.51
N ALA A 42 -18.81 -9.47 -22.73
CA ALA A 42 -17.58 -8.71 -22.77
C ALA A 42 -16.92 -8.96 -21.42
N GLU A 43 -15.88 -9.76 -21.45
CA GLU A 43 -15.02 -10.07 -20.32
C GLU A 43 -14.49 -8.75 -19.81
N LYS A 44 -15.10 -8.24 -18.73
CA LYS A 44 -14.68 -7.04 -18.03
C LYS A 44 -13.29 -7.38 -17.47
N ARG A 45 -12.23 -7.08 -18.25
CA ARG A 45 -10.86 -7.17 -17.78
C ARG A 45 -10.81 -6.37 -16.49
N SER A 46 -10.60 -7.07 -15.41
CA SER A 46 -10.41 -6.51 -14.10
C SER A 46 -9.17 -5.61 -14.17
N ASP A 47 -9.37 -4.30 -14.03
CA ASP A 47 -8.31 -3.29 -13.92
C ASP A 47 -7.54 -3.40 -12.58
N LYS A 48 -7.48 -4.59 -12.04
CA LYS A 48 -6.77 -4.87 -10.79
C LYS A 48 -5.27 -5.00 -11.09
N ALA A 49 -4.43 -4.33 -10.31
CA ALA A 49 -3.00 -4.56 -10.32
C ALA A 49 -2.74 -6.08 -10.34
N VAL A 50 -1.91 -6.54 -11.26
CA VAL A 50 -1.67 -7.97 -11.43
C VAL A 50 -0.94 -8.46 -10.18
N SER A 51 -1.64 -9.27 -9.38
CA SER A 51 -1.01 -9.98 -8.27
C SER A 51 -0.11 -11.05 -8.86
N LEU A 52 1.20 -10.89 -8.68
CA LEU A 52 2.19 -11.84 -9.14
C LEU A 52 2.19 -13.06 -8.21
N SER A 53 2.35 -14.25 -8.81
CA SER A 53 2.67 -15.45 -8.03
C SER A 53 4.03 -15.31 -7.32
N PRO A 54 4.31 -16.08 -6.26
CA PRO A 54 5.59 -16.04 -5.56
C PRO A 54 6.81 -16.21 -6.50
N ASP A 55 6.73 -17.11 -7.48
CA ASP A 55 7.80 -17.35 -8.43
C ASP A 55 8.03 -16.17 -9.38
N GLU A 56 6.96 -15.51 -9.83
CA GLU A 56 7.04 -14.29 -10.63
C GLU A 56 7.65 -13.14 -9.84
N GLN A 57 7.25 -12.95 -8.58
CA GLN A 57 7.82 -11.96 -7.68
C GLN A 57 9.32 -12.18 -7.49
N GLN A 58 9.75 -13.42 -7.26
CA GLN A 58 11.15 -13.76 -7.13
C GLN A 58 11.92 -13.54 -8.43
N THR A 59 11.30 -13.83 -9.58
CA THR A 59 11.87 -13.58 -10.90
C THR A 59 12.11 -12.09 -11.13
N TRP A 60 11.15 -11.25 -10.77
CA TRP A 60 11.32 -9.80 -10.83
C TRP A 60 12.44 -9.31 -9.92
N ARG A 61 12.47 -9.77 -8.67
CA ARG A 61 13.54 -9.37 -7.73
C ARG A 61 14.94 -9.68 -8.25
N LYS A 62 15.13 -10.82 -8.93
CA LYS A 62 16.42 -11.18 -9.55
C LYS A 62 16.83 -10.28 -10.72
N ARG A 63 15.87 -9.65 -11.41
CA ARG A 63 16.10 -8.72 -12.53
C ARG A 63 16.40 -7.29 -12.07
N LEU A 64 16.07 -6.95 -10.83
CA LEU A 64 16.23 -5.60 -10.31
C LEU A 64 17.62 -5.42 -9.69
N PRO A 65 18.28 -4.26 -9.90
CA PRO A 65 19.55 -3.93 -9.25
C PRO A 65 19.31 -3.50 -7.79
N LEU A 66 18.81 -4.42 -6.97
CA LEU A 66 18.53 -4.17 -5.56
C LEU A 66 19.83 -4.03 -4.78
N PRO A 67 19.98 -3.00 -3.92
CA PRO A 67 21.14 -2.87 -3.06
C PRO A 67 21.18 -3.98 -2.00
N ALA A 68 22.40 -4.28 -1.49
CA ALA A 68 22.61 -5.33 -0.50
C ALA A 68 21.83 -5.14 0.81
N LYS A 69 21.40 -3.93 1.11
CA LYS A 69 20.53 -3.64 2.28
C LYS A 69 19.09 -4.17 2.12
N CYS A 70 18.66 -4.49 0.90
CA CYS A 70 17.36 -5.09 0.65
C CYS A 70 17.49 -6.60 0.77
N PRO A 71 17.11 -7.21 1.90
CA PRO A 71 17.29 -8.65 2.09
C PRO A 71 16.48 -9.45 1.07
N ASN A 72 16.99 -10.62 0.72
CA ASN A 72 16.22 -11.60 -0.02
C ASN A 72 15.23 -12.22 0.95
N TYR A 73 14.01 -11.73 0.94
CA TYR A 73 12.92 -12.38 1.65
C TYR A 73 12.28 -13.41 0.72
N ASP A 74 12.01 -14.58 1.25
CA ASP A 74 11.12 -15.52 0.59
C ASP A 74 9.69 -14.97 0.72
N PRO A 75 8.95 -14.88 -0.37
CA PRO A 75 7.56 -14.44 -0.32
C PRO A 75 6.77 -15.36 0.60
N ASP A 76 6.05 -14.81 1.57
CA ASP A 76 5.10 -15.57 2.35
C ASP A 76 3.84 -15.79 1.50
N PRO A 77 3.52 -17.02 1.08
CA PRO A 77 2.35 -17.27 0.28
C PRO A 77 1.02 -16.96 0.98
N SER A 78 1.04 -16.83 2.31
CA SER A 78 -0.13 -16.46 3.10
C SER A 78 -0.35 -14.94 3.17
N ASP A 79 0.67 -14.14 2.86
CA ASP A 79 0.62 -12.68 2.79
C ASP A 79 1.09 -12.21 1.40
N PRO A 80 0.17 -12.03 0.45
CA PRO A 80 0.51 -11.58 -0.90
C PRO A 80 1.20 -10.21 -0.94
N ASP A 81 1.10 -9.43 0.12
CA ASP A 81 1.81 -8.16 0.28
C ASP A 81 3.18 -8.32 0.95
N SER A 82 3.51 -9.53 1.45
CA SER A 82 4.82 -9.79 2.04
C SER A 82 5.89 -9.87 0.96
N PHE A 83 6.83 -8.98 0.96
CA PHE A 83 8.14 -9.05 0.27
C PHE A 83 8.16 -9.31 -1.24
N GLY A 84 7.07 -9.03 -1.93
CA GLY A 84 7.00 -9.21 -3.36
C GLY A 84 7.53 -8.04 -4.16
N ALA A 85 7.69 -8.29 -5.44
CA ALA A 85 7.62 -7.25 -6.45
C ALA A 85 6.16 -7.13 -6.89
N ARG A 86 5.69 -5.90 -7.07
CA ARG A 86 4.40 -5.60 -7.70
C ARG A 86 4.67 -4.88 -9.00
N VAL A 87 3.83 -5.09 -9.99
CA VAL A 87 4.03 -4.53 -11.32
C VAL A 87 2.83 -3.72 -11.78
N LEU A 88 3.11 -2.63 -12.48
CA LEU A 88 2.16 -1.79 -13.17
C LEU A 88 2.59 -1.65 -14.62
N MET A 89 1.86 -2.23 -15.55
CA MET A 89 2.11 -2.09 -16.98
C MET A 89 1.66 -0.70 -17.44
N LEU A 90 2.61 0.13 -17.87
CA LEU A 90 2.31 1.43 -18.47
C LEU A 90 1.88 1.27 -19.93
N ASN A 91 2.58 0.42 -20.67
CA ASN A 91 2.34 0.06 -22.06
C ASN A 91 3.04 -1.29 -22.38
N GLU A 92 3.03 -1.69 -23.65
CA GLU A 92 3.64 -2.96 -24.09
C GLU A 92 5.17 -3.07 -23.83
N LYS A 93 5.85 -1.92 -23.67
CA LYS A 93 7.31 -1.86 -23.54
C LYS A 93 7.78 -1.45 -22.15
N GLN A 94 6.92 -0.82 -21.37
CA GLN A 94 7.30 -0.22 -20.10
C GLN A 94 6.44 -0.74 -18.96
N THR A 95 7.11 -1.12 -17.88
CA THR A 95 6.49 -1.61 -16.64
C THR A 95 7.14 -0.90 -15.45
N VAL A 96 6.32 -0.34 -14.57
CA VAL A 96 6.79 0.11 -13.25
C VAL A 96 6.79 -1.09 -12.32
N VAL A 97 7.91 -1.30 -11.63
CA VAL A 97 8.09 -2.40 -10.67
C VAL A 97 8.36 -1.81 -9.30
N ASP A 98 7.49 -2.07 -8.36
CA ASP A 98 7.64 -1.72 -6.95
C ASP A 98 8.19 -2.93 -6.20
N ALA A 99 9.39 -2.80 -5.66
CA ALA A 99 10.05 -3.84 -4.86
C ALA A 99 10.17 -3.39 -3.40
N ARG A 100 9.52 -4.11 -2.51
CA ARG A 100 9.71 -3.91 -1.06
C ARG A 100 11.16 -4.19 -0.69
N CYS A 101 11.81 -3.25 0.00
CA CYS A 101 13.23 -3.34 0.37
C CYS A 101 13.42 -3.72 1.83
N MET A 102 12.86 -2.96 2.76
CA MET A 102 13.03 -3.20 4.19
C MET A 102 11.70 -3.12 4.93
N LEU A 103 11.62 -3.76 6.11
CA LEU A 103 10.57 -3.54 7.09
C LEU A 103 11.06 -2.57 8.14
N GLY A 104 10.35 -1.46 8.29
CA GLY A 104 10.46 -0.61 9.47
C GLY A 104 9.54 -1.10 10.59
N SER A 105 9.54 -0.38 11.71
CA SER A 105 8.74 -0.77 12.88
C SER A 105 7.22 -0.76 12.62
N TYR A 106 6.74 0.01 11.66
CA TYR A 106 5.31 0.16 11.37
C TYR A 106 4.97 0.39 9.89
N GLN A 107 5.97 0.45 9.03
CA GLN A 107 5.78 0.55 7.57
C GLN A 107 7.02 0.05 6.83
N PRO A 108 6.83 -0.50 5.62
CA PRO A 108 7.92 -0.94 4.77
C PRO A 108 8.60 0.23 4.04
N SER A 109 9.77 -0.05 3.45
CA SER A 109 10.35 0.77 2.40
C SER A 109 10.30 0.08 1.06
N HIS A 110 10.26 0.88 0.01
CA HIS A 110 10.10 0.45 -1.38
C HIS A 110 11.14 1.11 -2.29
N LEU A 111 11.68 0.32 -3.19
CA LEU A 111 12.44 0.79 -4.34
C LEU A 111 11.61 0.57 -5.59
N VAL A 112 11.43 1.61 -6.37
CA VAL A 112 10.58 1.55 -7.57
C VAL A 112 11.46 1.73 -8.81
N PHE A 113 11.21 0.89 -9.81
CA PHE A 113 12.00 0.83 -11.04
C PHE A 113 11.09 0.98 -12.26
N LEU A 114 11.62 1.57 -13.32
CA LEU A 114 11.08 1.47 -14.66
C LEU A 114 11.82 0.36 -15.41
N TRP A 115 11.09 -0.67 -15.81
CA TRP A 115 11.57 -1.72 -16.69
C TRP A 115 11.19 -1.38 -18.13
N ASP A 116 12.16 -1.37 -19.06
CA ASP A 116 11.97 -1.04 -20.48
C ASP A 116 11.97 -2.26 -21.41
N GLY A 117 11.81 -3.47 -20.85
CA GLY A 117 11.91 -4.75 -21.58
C GLY A 117 13.30 -5.38 -21.50
N THR A 118 14.34 -4.61 -21.18
CA THR A 118 15.76 -5.07 -21.14
C THR A 118 16.44 -4.77 -19.83
N ALA A 119 16.22 -3.59 -19.27
CA ALA A 119 16.89 -3.12 -18.05
C ALA A 119 15.93 -2.43 -17.09
N ALA A 120 16.23 -2.53 -15.80
CA ALA A 120 15.54 -1.80 -14.75
C ALA A 120 16.33 -0.54 -14.39
N LYS A 121 15.65 0.62 -14.44
CA LYS A 121 16.20 1.91 -14.01
C LYS A 121 15.52 2.34 -12.73
N PRO A 122 16.26 2.69 -11.66
CA PRO A 122 15.64 3.19 -10.44
C PRO A 122 14.96 4.51 -10.71
N LEU A 123 13.76 4.68 -10.13
CA LEU A 123 13.00 5.93 -10.18
C LEU A 123 13.26 6.76 -8.93
N THR A 124 13.16 8.08 -9.07
CA THR A 124 13.18 9.02 -7.96
C THR A 124 11.86 9.75 -7.88
N PHE A 125 11.42 10.03 -6.64
CA PHE A 125 10.09 10.56 -6.36
C PHE A 125 10.21 11.91 -5.64
N PRO A 126 9.55 12.96 -6.12
CA PRO A 126 9.44 14.20 -5.38
C PRO A 126 8.60 13.99 -4.11
N VAL A 127 9.15 14.33 -2.97
CA VAL A 127 8.45 14.35 -1.68
C VAL A 127 8.58 15.74 -1.04
N TYR A 128 7.58 16.14 -0.26
CA TYR A 128 7.54 17.43 0.41
C TYR A 128 7.56 17.22 1.92
N GLN A 129 8.42 17.94 2.61
CA GLN A 129 8.56 17.86 4.05
C GLN A 129 8.77 19.25 4.65
N THR A 130 8.15 19.48 5.80
CA THR A 130 8.43 20.68 6.60
C THR A 130 9.59 20.37 7.54
N LYS A 131 10.68 21.15 7.43
CA LYS A 131 11.85 21.05 8.33
C LYS A 131 11.90 22.26 9.24
N PRO A 132 11.80 22.11 10.56
CA PRO A 132 11.93 23.22 11.49
C PRO A 132 13.26 23.98 11.26
N PRO A 133 13.27 25.33 11.36
CA PRO A 133 12.17 26.19 11.76
C PRO A 133 11.20 26.62 10.62
N ALA A 134 11.40 26.15 9.40
CA ALA A 134 10.53 26.49 8.27
C ALA A 134 9.10 25.95 8.49
N LYS A 135 8.11 26.76 8.10
CA LYS A 135 6.70 26.37 8.13
C LYS A 135 6.18 25.91 6.76
N THR A 136 6.92 26.23 5.71
CA THR A 136 6.57 25.87 4.33
C THR A 136 7.25 24.56 3.96
N PRO A 137 6.51 23.60 3.36
CA PRO A 137 7.09 22.37 2.86
C PRO A 137 8.14 22.65 1.77
N SER A 138 9.24 21.93 1.81
CA SER A 138 10.26 21.94 0.77
C SER A 138 10.31 20.60 0.05
N ARG A 139 10.51 20.63 -1.27
CA ARG A 139 10.66 19.45 -2.12
C ARG A 139 12.06 18.84 -1.94
N SER A 140 12.10 17.51 -1.94
CA SER A 140 13.32 16.72 -2.14
C SER A 140 12.98 15.51 -3.01
N ASP A 141 13.93 15.02 -3.80
CA ASP A 141 13.75 13.82 -4.60
C ASP A 141 14.39 12.64 -3.88
N VAL A 142 13.64 11.56 -3.69
CA VAL A 142 14.08 10.36 -2.97
C VAL A 142 14.03 9.14 -3.88
N GLY A 143 15.01 8.24 -3.75
CA GLY A 143 15.03 6.96 -4.47
C GLY A 143 14.39 5.80 -3.69
N GLU A 144 14.03 6.03 -2.44
CA GLU A 144 13.41 5.04 -1.57
C GLU A 144 12.17 5.66 -0.90
N LEU A 145 11.04 5.02 -1.09
CA LEU A 145 9.76 5.43 -0.50
C LEU A 145 9.52 4.63 0.78
N TRP A 146 9.22 5.32 1.87
CA TRP A 146 8.78 4.70 3.11
C TRP A 146 7.27 4.85 3.24
N GLY A 147 6.53 3.75 3.40
CA GLY A 147 5.08 3.79 3.54
C GLY A 147 4.39 2.59 2.91
N LEU A 148 3.08 2.67 2.91
CA LEU A 148 2.22 1.74 2.18
C LEU A 148 2.12 2.23 0.74
N THR A 149 2.23 1.33 -0.21
CA THR A 149 2.14 1.62 -1.64
C THR A 149 1.02 0.81 -2.27
N GLU A 150 0.33 1.40 -3.25
CA GLU A 150 -0.75 0.77 -4.00
C GLU A 150 -0.68 1.21 -5.45
N PHE A 151 -0.84 0.26 -6.39
CA PHE A 151 -1.00 0.57 -7.80
C PHE A 151 -2.48 0.69 -8.17
N ASP A 152 -2.83 1.82 -8.80
CA ASP A 152 -4.07 1.99 -9.53
C ASP A 152 -3.82 1.68 -11.01
N ALA A 153 -4.16 0.47 -11.43
CA ALA A 153 -3.87 0.02 -12.79
C ALA A 153 -4.69 0.76 -13.85
N ALA A 154 -5.92 1.16 -13.51
CA ALA A 154 -6.79 1.88 -14.43
C ALA A 154 -6.28 3.30 -14.70
N ALA A 155 -5.86 3.99 -13.64
CA ALA A 155 -5.29 5.33 -13.73
C ALA A 155 -3.79 5.32 -14.07
N LYS A 156 -3.12 4.16 -14.05
CA LYS A 156 -1.66 3.99 -14.20
C LYS A 156 -0.89 4.85 -13.20
N GLN A 157 -1.28 4.76 -11.95
CA GLN A 157 -0.75 5.55 -10.85
C GLN A 157 -0.19 4.68 -9.74
N LEU A 158 0.78 5.24 -9.00
CA LEU A 158 1.26 4.74 -7.71
C LEU A 158 0.76 5.69 -6.62
N LYS A 159 0.00 5.13 -5.68
CA LYS A 159 -0.42 5.82 -4.46
C LYS A 159 0.52 5.43 -3.33
N VAL A 160 0.93 6.41 -2.54
CA VAL A 160 1.83 6.19 -1.39
C VAL A 160 1.23 6.85 -0.16
N PHE A 161 1.25 6.13 0.96
CA PHE A 161 0.88 6.66 2.26
C PHE A 161 2.02 6.41 3.27
N SER A 162 2.69 7.46 3.69
CA SER A 162 3.82 7.42 4.61
C SER A 162 3.44 8.05 5.95
N LYS A 163 3.63 7.30 7.02
CA LYS A 163 3.32 7.71 8.38
C LYS A 163 4.58 8.24 9.08
N PHE A 164 4.46 9.29 9.88
CA PHE A 164 5.55 9.74 10.74
C PHE A 164 5.59 8.99 12.07
N ARG A 165 4.46 8.37 12.45
CA ARG A 165 4.35 7.48 13.61
C ARG A 165 3.31 6.38 13.38
N GLN A 166 3.27 5.38 14.28
CA GLN A 166 2.44 4.19 14.13
C GLN A 166 0.95 4.49 13.92
N ASP A 167 0.41 5.47 14.62
CA ASP A 167 -1.03 5.80 14.62
C ASP A 167 -1.51 6.32 13.24
N GLY A 168 -0.60 6.85 12.41
CA GLY A 168 -0.92 7.32 11.08
C GLY A 168 -1.80 8.57 11.04
N ASP A 169 -1.74 9.39 12.09
CA ASP A 169 -2.45 10.67 12.21
C ASP A 169 -1.63 11.85 11.70
N CYS A 170 -0.41 11.61 11.29
CA CYS A 170 0.52 12.54 10.65
C CYS A 170 1.44 11.80 9.69
N GLY A 171 1.93 12.50 8.68
CA GLY A 171 2.73 11.94 7.60
C GLY A 171 2.48 12.65 6.29
N TRP A 172 2.64 11.93 5.20
CA TRP A 172 2.28 12.41 3.87
C TRP A 172 1.63 11.32 3.03
N SER A 173 0.83 11.74 2.07
CA SER A 173 0.34 10.87 1.00
C SER A 173 0.58 11.53 -0.35
N ALA A 174 0.78 10.70 -1.37
CA ALA A 174 1.02 11.18 -2.72
C ALA A 174 0.41 10.25 -3.76
N VAL A 175 0.05 10.83 -4.90
CA VAL A 175 -0.32 10.13 -6.11
C VAL A 175 0.70 10.49 -7.19
N TYR A 176 1.33 9.47 -7.77
CA TYR A 176 2.30 9.61 -8.83
C TYR A 176 1.81 8.96 -10.11
N SER A 177 1.95 9.65 -11.24
CA SER A 177 1.78 9.10 -12.59
C SER A 177 3.13 8.99 -13.30
N PHE A 178 3.14 8.28 -14.44
CA PHE A 178 4.37 7.95 -15.16
C PHE A 178 4.26 8.31 -16.66
N PRO A 179 3.98 9.58 -17.02
CA PRO A 179 3.98 9.96 -18.44
C PRO A 179 5.34 9.70 -19.05
N ASP A 180 5.38 8.95 -20.15
CA ASP A 180 6.61 8.56 -20.86
C ASP A 180 7.67 7.89 -19.96
N GLY A 181 7.24 7.24 -18.87
CA GLY A 181 8.13 6.60 -17.89
C GLY A 181 8.82 7.56 -16.91
N VAL A 182 8.42 8.83 -16.90
CA VAL A 182 8.93 9.85 -15.97
C VAL A 182 7.97 10.01 -14.79
N VAL A 183 8.52 10.05 -13.57
CA VAL A 183 7.71 10.26 -12.36
C VAL A 183 7.18 11.69 -12.33
N LYS A 184 5.87 11.82 -12.23
CA LYS A 184 5.17 13.08 -12.01
C LYS A 184 4.31 12.94 -10.75
N VAL A 185 4.40 13.90 -9.84
CA VAL A 185 3.48 13.99 -8.70
C VAL A 185 2.20 14.70 -9.17
N ASP A 186 1.07 14.01 -9.01
CA ASP A 186 -0.26 14.56 -9.36
C ASP A 186 -0.93 15.19 -8.14
N GLU A 187 -0.79 14.53 -6.97
CA GLU A 187 -1.33 15.00 -5.69
C GLU A 187 -0.32 14.78 -4.58
N PHE A 188 -0.28 15.68 -3.61
CA PHE A 188 0.50 15.53 -2.40
C PHE A 188 -0.21 16.16 -1.20
N HIS A 189 -0.36 15.40 -0.13
CA HIS A 189 -0.92 15.87 1.14
C HIS A 189 0.12 15.69 2.24
N LEU A 190 0.22 16.66 3.12
CA LEU A 190 1.18 16.66 4.24
C LEU A 190 0.52 17.13 5.51
N LYS A 191 0.60 16.31 6.56
CA LYS A 191 0.23 16.70 7.92
C LYS A 191 1.42 16.48 8.83
N SER A 192 2.05 17.57 9.26
CA SER A 192 3.23 17.54 10.13
C SER A 192 2.89 17.39 11.62
N ASP A 193 1.71 17.84 12.02
CA ASP A 193 1.26 17.80 13.41
C ASP A 193 0.57 16.46 13.71
N CYS A 194 1.15 15.72 14.65
CA CYS A 194 0.63 14.43 15.11
C CYS A 194 -0.33 14.66 16.29
N ASP A 195 -1.53 15.15 16.01
CA ASP A 195 -2.52 15.60 16.99
C ASP A 195 -3.63 14.57 17.30
N GLY A 196 -3.53 13.37 16.72
CA GLY A 196 -4.50 12.29 16.88
C GLY A 196 -5.73 12.39 15.97
N ASN A 197 -5.86 13.47 15.20
CA ASN A 197 -7.00 13.64 14.29
C ASN A 197 -6.71 13.04 12.90
N ASP A 198 -7.76 12.65 12.18
CA ASP A 198 -7.69 12.10 10.81
C ASP A 198 -6.70 10.95 10.66
N ALA A 199 -6.56 10.13 11.68
CA ALA A 199 -5.71 8.95 11.64
C ALA A 199 -6.12 8.03 10.49
N MET A 200 -5.12 7.59 9.69
CA MET A 200 -5.30 6.75 8.50
C MET A 200 -6.21 7.34 7.41
N ASN A 201 -6.46 8.65 7.43
CA ASN A 201 -7.33 9.34 6.48
C ASN A 201 -6.60 10.52 5.78
N PRO A 202 -5.58 10.24 4.96
CA PRO A 202 -4.69 11.25 4.40
C PRO A 202 -5.37 12.20 3.40
N GLN A 203 -6.52 11.85 2.84
CA GLN A 203 -7.28 12.74 1.96
C GLN A 203 -7.84 13.99 2.68
N HIS A 204 -7.94 13.97 4.00
CA HIS A 204 -8.34 15.13 4.79
C HIS A 204 -7.14 16.02 5.19
N TRP A 205 -5.93 15.59 4.90
CA TRP A 205 -4.73 16.37 5.24
C TRP A 205 -4.54 17.55 4.29
N PRO A 206 -3.83 18.60 4.73
CA PRO A 206 -3.57 19.75 3.87
C PRO A 206 -2.88 19.37 2.57
N ALA A 207 -3.43 19.85 1.44
CA ALA A 207 -2.80 19.66 0.14
C ALA A 207 -1.58 20.58 0.00
N VAL A 208 -0.51 20.06 -0.58
CA VAL A 208 0.69 20.80 -0.94
C VAL A 208 0.62 21.17 -2.42
N GLN A 209 0.89 22.45 -2.74
CA GLN A 209 0.99 22.86 -4.14
C GLN A 209 2.21 22.19 -4.78
N VAL A 210 1.97 21.28 -5.70
CA VAL A 210 3.01 20.54 -6.43
C VAL A 210 3.46 21.36 -7.65
N GLN A 211 4.80 21.46 -7.84
CA GLN A 211 5.43 22.19 -8.95
C GLN A 211 6.23 21.25 -9.82
#